data_10062cca25be23de26bc2d2e9e08072e
#
_entry.id   10062cca25be23de26bc2d2e9e08072e
#
_cell.length_a   1.000
_cell.length_b   1.000
_cell.length_c   1.000
_cell.angle_alpha   90.00
_cell.angle_beta   90.00
_cell.angle_gamma   90.00
#
_symmetry.space_group_name_H-M   'P 1'
#
loop_
_entity.id
_entity.type
_entity.pdbx_description
1 polymer ?
#
loop_
_entity_poly.entity_id
_entity_poly.type
_entity_poly.pdbx_seq_one_letter_code
_entity_poly.pdbx_strand_id
1 'polypeptide(L)'
;MFRRNPVQSFIRNLVRLIVLVPLWFLLVWSDLDKIESMYIWIGIKSIALLWFANVFAKMFFIIPQWQRIVLLRLGKSVGARGPGVIVVPPFIYSLARTIDIRITTYEVKATKTLTKDNIPIDVTAAVELEVENPERAAIEVQNYWKTTEWASMEALKSTIGGNDLRPLLSETDRIATDLKKIIDAEAADYGVNVRAVRITDVGTPPSLIEELAVIARAERAAKAKMIQAEAEKIVASSLKEASDLLAQQPDAMQLRQIQALLDISKEESSMVIIYPMDSLTGRQIASATAGNMTGSGKQTVQF
;
A
#
# COMPACT_ATOMS: atom_id res chain seq x y z
N MET A 1 22.47 7.59 18.61
CA MET A 1 23.78 8.22 18.48
C MET A 1 23.57 9.68 18.06
N PHE A 2 23.82 10.64 18.98
CA PHE A 2 23.59 12.06 18.69
C PHE A 2 24.53 12.53 17.59
N ARG A 3 24.04 12.71 16.39
CA ARG A 3 24.78 13.44 15.35
C ARG A 3 24.93 14.88 15.83
N ARG A 4 26.15 15.28 16.24
CA ARG A 4 26.44 16.63 16.70
C ARG A 4 26.11 17.62 15.57
N ASN A 5 24.98 18.31 15.71
CA ASN A 5 24.64 19.38 14.77
C ASN A 5 25.72 20.47 14.86
N PRO A 6 26.39 20.85 13.76
CA PRO A 6 27.43 21.86 13.77
C PRO A 6 26.91 23.20 14.31
N VAL A 7 25.64 23.52 14.08
CA VAL A 7 24.96 24.71 14.60
C VAL A 7 24.89 24.71 16.12
N GLN A 8 24.58 23.57 16.75
CA GLN A 8 24.54 23.46 18.22
C GLN A 8 25.94 23.64 18.82
N SER A 9 27.00 23.14 18.18
CA SER A 9 28.38 23.34 18.60
C SER A 9 28.80 24.80 18.47
N PHE A 10 28.42 25.45 17.39
CA PHE A 10 28.69 26.86 17.14
C PHE A 10 28.02 27.76 18.18
N ILE A 11 26.73 27.59 18.44
CA ILE A 11 25.99 28.39 19.43
C ILE A 11 26.54 28.16 20.85
N ARG A 12 26.88 26.93 21.19
CA ARG A 12 27.50 26.63 22.48
C ARG A 12 28.84 27.34 22.66
N ASN A 13 29.67 27.39 21.63
CA ASN A 13 30.93 28.11 21.66
C ASN A 13 30.72 29.63 21.68
N LEU A 14 29.74 30.14 20.93
CA LEU A 14 29.35 31.54 20.93
C LEU A 14 28.87 32.00 22.32
N VAL A 15 27.98 31.22 22.97
CA VAL A 15 27.50 31.48 24.32
C VAL A 15 28.65 31.45 25.35
N ARG A 16 29.58 30.48 25.21
CA ARG A 16 30.79 30.45 26.04
C ARG A 16 31.59 31.75 25.91
N LEU A 17 31.81 32.19 24.69
CA LEU A 17 32.60 33.39 24.38
C LEU A 17 31.92 34.64 24.92
N ILE A 18 30.59 34.79 24.72
CA ILE A 18 29.80 35.92 25.22
C ILE A 18 29.80 35.98 26.76
N VAL A 19 29.79 34.84 27.43
CA VAL A 19 29.81 34.79 28.89
C VAL A 19 31.22 34.94 29.43
N LEU A 20 32.23 34.28 28.82
CA LEU A 20 33.61 34.28 29.27
C LEU A 20 34.28 35.64 29.15
N VAL A 21 34.15 36.30 28.01
CA VAL A 21 34.91 37.54 27.72
C VAL A 21 34.53 38.68 28.68
N PRO A 22 33.25 39.08 28.86
CA PRO A 22 32.93 40.19 29.74
C PRO A 22 33.17 39.85 31.23
N LEU A 23 32.93 38.60 31.64
CA LEU A 23 33.13 38.19 33.02
C LEU A 23 34.62 38.11 33.35
N TRP A 24 35.48 37.65 32.43
CA TRP A 24 36.92 37.63 32.56
C TRP A 24 37.47 39.07 32.62
N PHE A 25 36.98 39.96 31.79
CA PHE A 25 37.35 41.37 31.77
C PHE A 25 37.00 42.05 33.12
N LEU A 26 35.80 41.79 33.65
CA LEU A 26 35.30 42.33 34.91
C LEU A 26 36.12 41.82 36.11
N LEU A 27 36.58 40.57 36.02
CA LEU A 27 37.38 39.91 37.07
C LEU A 27 38.81 40.41 37.08
N VAL A 28 39.42 40.65 35.92
CA VAL A 28 40.76 41.25 35.82
C VAL A 28 40.71 42.70 36.23
N TRP A 29 39.65 43.46 35.87
CA TRP A 29 39.50 44.85 36.24
C TRP A 29 39.39 45.04 37.77
N SER A 30 38.72 44.12 38.47
CA SER A 30 38.52 44.21 39.96
C SER A 30 39.80 43.93 40.76
N ASP A 31 40.82 43.31 40.21
CA ASP A 31 42.06 42.90 40.91
C ASP A 31 43.30 43.70 40.52
N LEU A 32 43.13 44.76 39.68
CA LEU A 32 44.26 45.61 39.22
C LEU A 32 44.97 46.37 40.33
N ASP A 33 44.33 46.55 41.48
CA ASP A 33 44.88 47.32 42.62
C ASP A 33 45.68 46.48 43.64
N LYS A 34 45.79 45.14 43.50
CA LYS A 34 46.42 44.23 44.48
C LYS A 34 47.49 43.33 43.83
N ILE A 35 48.77 43.81 43.79
CA ILE A 35 49.81 43.23 42.91
C ILE A 35 50.52 41.96 43.46
N GLU A 36 50.64 41.69 44.75
CA GLU A 36 51.60 40.68 45.28
C GLU A 36 51.05 39.24 45.50
N SER A 37 49.73 39.01 45.65
CA SER A 37 49.20 37.64 45.73
C SER A 37 48.30 37.24 44.55
N MET A 38 48.37 37.99 43.49
CA MET A 38 47.42 38.08 42.39
C MET A 38 47.36 36.85 41.49
N TYR A 39 48.53 36.25 41.16
CA TYR A 39 48.58 35.23 40.10
C TYR A 39 47.85 33.91 40.43
N ILE A 40 47.95 33.44 41.68
CA ILE A 40 47.31 32.19 42.11
C ILE A 40 45.78 32.38 42.19
N TRP A 41 45.30 33.50 42.76
CA TRP A 41 43.89 33.81 42.89
C TRP A 41 43.24 34.07 41.50
N ILE A 42 43.92 34.72 40.60
CA ILE A 42 43.45 34.92 39.23
C ILE A 42 43.37 33.56 38.51
N GLY A 43 44.31 32.66 38.71
CA GLY A 43 44.29 31.31 38.16
C GLY A 43 43.05 30.51 38.63
N ILE A 44 42.80 30.49 39.95
CA ILE A 44 41.66 29.77 40.53
C ILE A 44 40.32 30.37 40.03
N LYS A 45 40.20 31.69 40.04
CA LYS A 45 38.99 32.38 39.55
C LYS A 45 38.76 32.13 38.06
N SER A 46 39.81 32.11 37.23
CA SER A 46 39.72 31.81 35.79
C SER A 46 39.25 30.37 35.50
N ILE A 47 39.72 29.39 36.30
CA ILE A 47 39.28 27.99 36.20
C ILE A 47 37.83 27.88 36.62
N ALA A 48 37.39 28.50 37.71
CA ALA A 48 36.02 28.51 38.16
C ALA A 48 35.08 29.16 37.13
N LEU A 49 35.52 30.23 36.51
CA LEU A 49 34.78 30.92 35.43
C LEU A 49 34.64 30.07 34.18
N LEU A 50 35.71 29.39 33.76
CA LEU A 50 35.65 28.44 32.64
C LEU A 50 34.68 27.30 32.92
N TRP A 51 34.69 26.78 34.16
CA TRP A 51 33.75 25.75 34.56
C TRP A 51 32.30 26.25 34.49
N PHE A 52 32.03 27.44 35.06
CA PHE A 52 30.72 28.07 35.05
C PHE A 52 30.22 28.36 33.62
N ALA A 53 31.05 28.95 32.77
CA ALA A 53 30.71 29.19 31.37
C ALA A 53 30.40 27.91 30.60
N ASN A 54 31.14 26.82 30.91
CA ASN A 54 30.86 25.53 30.29
C ASN A 54 29.52 24.92 30.76
N VAL A 55 29.16 25.06 32.03
CA VAL A 55 27.85 24.63 32.53
C VAL A 55 26.75 25.46 31.90
N PHE A 56 26.91 26.80 31.86
CA PHE A 56 25.94 27.72 31.29
C PHE A 56 25.72 27.44 29.78
N ALA A 57 26.79 27.19 29.04
CA ALA A 57 26.69 26.86 27.61
C ALA A 57 25.97 25.52 27.34
N LYS A 58 25.95 24.60 28.30
CA LYS A 58 25.22 23.34 28.20
C LYS A 58 23.72 23.48 28.43
N MET A 59 23.25 24.63 28.93
CA MET A 59 21.83 24.88 29.16
C MET A 59 21.05 25.10 27.86
N PHE A 60 21.71 25.50 26.78
CA PHE A 60 21.06 25.83 25.51
C PHE A 60 21.01 24.63 24.58
N PHE A 61 19.81 24.22 24.24
CA PHE A 61 19.53 23.18 23.26
C PHE A 61 18.74 23.75 22.10
N ILE A 62 19.15 23.41 20.87
CA ILE A 62 18.41 23.75 19.66
C ILE A 62 17.75 22.48 19.15
N ILE A 63 16.43 22.52 19.04
CA ILE A 63 15.63 21.42 18.58
C ILE A 63 15.13 21.71 17.19
N PRO A 64 15.46 20.84 16.20
CA PRO A 64 14.90 20.92 14.84
C PRO A 64 13.38 20.81 14.86
N GLN A 65 12.74 21.32 13.81
CA GLN A 65 11.28 21.35 13.68
C GLN A 65 10.64 19.95 13.74
N TRP A 66 11.34 18.96 13.27
CA TRP A 66 10.89 17.57 13.21
C TRP A 66 11.19 16.74 14.44
N GLN A 67 11.80 17.32 15.47
CA GLN A 67 12.13 16.64 16.71
C GLN A 67 11.40 17.25 17.89
N ARG A 68 11.13 16.40 18.86
CA ARG A 68 10.63 16.78 20.19
C ARG A 68 11.54 16.17 21.25
N ILE A 69 11.79 16.92 22.31
CA ILE A 69 12.60 16.46 23.44
C ILE A 69 11.68 16.31 24.63
N VAL A 70 11.70 15.12 25.25
CA VAL A 70 10.99 14.85 26.49
C VAL A 70 11.94 15.14 27.66
N LEU A 71 11.51 16.05 28.53
CA LEU A 71 12.28 16.52 29.69
C LEU A 71 11.73 15.92 30.97
N LEU A 72 12.65 15.48 31.82
CA LEU A 72 12.34 15.07 33.18
C LEU A 72 12.85 16.14 34.13
N ARG A 73 12.03 16.56 35.09
CA ARG A 73 12.40 17.42 36.22
C ARG A 73 12.47 16.58 37.46
N LEU A 74 13.66 16.42 38.00
CA LEU A 74 13.89 15.59 39.20
C LEU A 74 13.26 14.19 39.10
N GLY A 75 13.34 13.58 37.90
CA GLY A 75 12.79 12.25 37.61
C GLY A 75 11.32 12.21 37.19
N LYS A 76 10.56 13.31 37.29
CA LYS A 76 9.16 13.38 36.83
C LYS A 76 9.09 14.03 35.44
N SER A 77 8.23 13.50 34.56
CA SER A 77 7.98 14.11 33.26
C SER A 77 7.36 15.50 33.37
N VAL A 78 7.87 16.42 32.57
CA VAL A 78 7.35 17.79 32.43
C VAL A 78 6.69 17.98 31.07
N GLY A 79 6.73 16.93 30.23
CA GLY A 79 6.17 16.93 28.89
C GLY A 79 7.23 17.08 27.80
N ALA A 80 6.74 17.02 26.55
CA ALA A 80 7.56 17.19 25.37
C ALA A 80 7.72 18.69 25.05
N ARG A 81 8.96 19.10 24.78
CA ARG A 81 9.27 20.47 24.33
C ARG A 81 9.58 20.47 22.83
N GLY A 82 9.00 21.47 22.15
CA GLY A 82 8.99 21.56 20.71
C GLY A 82 10.03 22.47 20.12
N PRO A 83 10.02 22.74 18.79
CA PRO A 83 11.19 23.24 18.07
C PRO A 83 11.64 24.62 18.56
N GLY A 84 12.91 24.88 18.33
CA GLY A 84 13.54 26.16 18.67
C GLY A 84 14.62 26.02 19.73
N VAL A 85 14.96 27.16 20.35
CA VAL A 85 15.95 27.26 21.43
C VAL A 85 15.27 27.01 22.76
N ILE A 86 15.74 26.03 23.49
CA ILE A 86 15.22 25.69 24.82
C ILE A 86 16.36 25.82 25.83
N VAL A 87 16.06 26.44 26.98
CA VAL A 87 16.98 26.56 28.09
C VAL A 87 16.66 25.47 29.12
N VAL A 88 17.59 24.54 29.29
CA VAL A 88 17.46 23.38 30.18
C VAL A 88 18.58 23.40 31.21
N PRO A 89 18.35 23.85 32.46
CA PRO A 89 19.34 23.80 33.51
C PRO A 89 19.75 22.35 33.85
N PRO A 90 21.04 21.97 33.69
CA PRO A 90 21.48 20.58 33.75
C PRO A 90 21.37 19.94 35.15
N PHE A 91 21.19 20.73 36.22
CA PHE A 91 21.06 20.23 37.59
C PHE A 91 19.61 19.87 37.97
N ILE A 92 18.61 20.46 37.28
CA ILE A 92 17.19 20.30 37.60
C ILE A 92 16.49 19.43 36.58
N TYR A 93 16.91 19.54 35.30
CA TYR A 93 16.30 18.84 34.20
C TYR A 93 17.27 17.82 33.62
N SER A 94 16.74 16.66 33.33
CA SER A 94 17.41 15.61 32.53
C SER A 94 16.67 15.37 31.24
N LEU A 95 17.42 15.06 30.19
CA LEU A 95 16.88 14.69 28.90
C LEU A 95 16.49 13.20 28.94
N ALA A 96 15.20 12.89 28.83
CA ALA A 96 14.74 11.51 28.74
C ALA A 96 15.03 10.93 27.36
N ARG A 97 14.46 11.56 26.32
CA ARG A 97 14.60 11.08 24.94
C ARG A 97 14.32 12.19 23.92
N THR A 98 14.95 12.09 22.76
CA THR A 98 14.61 12.86 21.56
C THR A 98 13.82 11.98 20.62
N ILE A 99 12.65 12.43 20.20
CA ILE A 99 11.72 11.70 19.33
C ILE A 99 11.57 12.47 18.03
N ASP A 100 11.66 11.76 16.90
CA ASP A 100 11.34 12.27 15.58
C ASP A 100 9.84 12.10 15.34
N ILE A 101 9.17 13.18 14.94
CA ILE A 101 7.71 13.19 14.70
C ILE A 101 7.33 13.01 13.23
N ARG A 102 8.32 12.82 12.36
CA ARG A 102 8.05 12.60 10.93
C ARG A 102 7.44 11.25 10.71
N ILE A 103 6.62 11.18 9.66
CA ILE A 103 6.11 9.90 9.16
C ILE A 103 7.28 9.00 8.78
N THR A 104 7.24 7.80 9.28
CA THR A 104 8.24 6.79 8.94
C THR A 104 7.54 5.51 8.56
N THR A 105 8.04 4.88 7.50
CA THR A 105 7.52 3.61 6.99
C THR A 105 8.46 2.47 7.37
N TYR A 106 7.91 1.35 7.79
CA TYR A 106 8.64 0.10 7.98
C TYR A 106 7.88 -1.07 7.38
N GLU A 107 8.60 -2.11 7.05
CA GLU A 107 8.04 -3.34 6.52
C GLU A 107 7.83 -4.37 7.62
N VAL A 108 6.64 -4.95 7.64
CA VAL A 108 6.29 -6.09 8.49
C VAL A 108 6.11 -7.32 7.60
N LYS A 109 6.75 -8.42 7.97
CA LYS A 109 6.70 -9.67 7.21
C LYS A 109 6.12 -10.79 8.07
N ALA A 110 5.05 -11.40 7.57
CA ALA A 110 4.49 -12.61 8.13
C ALA A 110 4.83 -13.78 7.20
N THR A 111 5.77 -14.61 7.61
CA THR A 111 6.24 -15.75 6.82
C THR A 111 5.55 -17.03 7.26
N LYS A 112 5.19 -17.89 6.28
CA LYS A 112 4.57 -19.20 6.49
C LYS A 112 3.35 -19.14 7.44
N THR A 113 2.55 -18.11 7.28
CA THR A 113 1.32 -17.95 8.07
C THR A 113 0.18 -18.66 7.36
N LEU A 114 -0.60 -19.44 8.09
CA LEU A 114 -1.75 -20.15 7.55
C LEU A 114 -2.95 -19.20 7.46
N THR A 115 -3.61 -19.21 6.32
CA THR A 115 -4.93 -18.57 6.15
C THR A 115 -6.01 -19.42 6.82
N LYS A 116 -7.24 -18.90 6.89
CA LYS A 116 -8.40 -19.67 7.36
C LYS A 116 -8.64 -20.94 6.53
N ASP A 117 -8.31 -20.92 5.23
CA ASP A 117 -8.36 -22.05 4.30
C ASP A 117 -7.19 -23.05 4.51
N ASN A 118 -6.36 -22.86 5.54
CA ASN A 118 -5.20 -23.69 5.85
C ASN A 118 -4.07 -23.64 4.80
N ILE A 119 -3.97 -22.56 4.05
CA ILE A 119 -2.97 -22.34 3.01
C ILE A 119 -1.82 -21.53 3.58
N PRO A 120 -0.55 -22.02 3.52
CA PRO A 120 0.60 -21.26 3.95
C PRO A 120 0.92 -20.15 2.96
N ILE A 121 0.98 -18.90 3.44
CA ILE A 121 1.34 -17.74 2.64
C ILE A 121 2.39 -16.87 3.34
N ASP A 122 3.12 -16.11 2.53
CA ASP A 122 4.04 -15.08 2.98
C ASP A 122 3.41 -13.72 2.64
N VAL A 123 3.21 -12.87 3.64
CA VAL A 123 2.64 -11.54 3.42
C VAL A 123 3.59 -10.47 3.91
N THR A 124 3.82 -9.48 3.07
CA THR A 124 4.57 -8.27 3.43
C THR A 124 3.63 -7.07 3.43
N ALA A 125 3.66 -6.30 4.51
CA ALA A 125 2.89 -5.07 4.64
C ALA A 125 3.80 -3.90 4.99
N ALA A 126 3.56 -2.75 4.40
CA ALA A 126 4.18 -1.49 4.74
C ALA A 126 3.27 -0.73 5.71
N VAL A 127 3.82 -0.34 6.85
CA VAL A 127 3.13 0.40 7.90
C VAL A 127 3.74 1.79 8.01
N GLU A 128 2.92 2.81 7.82
CA GLU A 128 3.28 4.22 8.00
C GLU A 128 2.81 4.69 9.36
N LEU A 129 3.73 5.17 10.18
CA LEU A 129 3.41 5.70 11.49
C LEU A 129 4.03 7.08 11.74
N GLU A 130 3.39 7.80 12.62
CA GLU A 130 3.87 9.07 13.16
C GLU A 130 3.69 9.10 14.68
N VAL A 131 4.55 9.83 15.38
CA VAL A 131 4.41 9.99 16.83
C VAL A 131 3.55 11.21 17.11
N GLU A 132 2.33 11.00 17.59
CA GLU A 132 1.39 12.06 17.93
C GLU A 132 1.69 12.62 19.34
N ASN A 133 1.91 11.73 20.29
CA ASN A 133 2.27 12.12 21.65
C ASN A 133 3.68 11.67 22.04
N PRO A 134 4.71 12.52 21.84
CA PRO A 134 6.09 12.17 22.14
C PRO A 134 6.36 11.86 23.63
N GLU A 135 5.56 12.43 24.53
CA GLU A 135 5.72 12.19 25.96
C GLU A 135 5.35 10.76 26.32
N ARG A 136 4.16 10.28 25.87
CA ARG A 136 3.72 8.91 26.09
C ARG A 136 4.67 7.92 25.43
N ALA A 137 5.09 8.19 24.18
CA ALA A 137 6.03 7.35 23.46
C ALA A 137 7.42 7.23 24.10
N ALA A 138 7.82 8.20 24.95
CA ALA A 138 9.08 8.16 25.66
C ALA A 138 9.00 7.47 27.05
N ILE A 139 7.84 7.52 27.70
CA ILE A 139 7.67 7.13 29.10
C ILE A 139 7.04 5.76 29.23
N GLU A 140 5.99 5.48 28.45
CA GLU A 140 5.20 4.24 28.59
C GLU A 140 5.92 3.02 28.00
N VAL A 141 6.72 3.22 26.95
CA VAL A 141 7.46 2.13 26.29
C VAL A 141 8.94 2.43 26.13
N GLN A 142 9.77 1.42 26.40
CA GLN A 142 11.20 1.56 26.22
C GLN A 142 11.59 1.79 24.75
N ASN A 143 10.91 1.15 23.81
CA ASN A 143 11.17 1.29 22.39
C ASN A 143 9.85 1.18 21.58
N TYR A 144 9.19 2.31 21.38
CA TYR A 144 7.93 2.39 20.66
C TYR A 144 8.01 1.80 19.24
N TRP A 145 9.16 1.96 18.55
CA TRP A 145 9.39 1.36 17.23
C TRP A 145 9.23 -0.15 17.26
N LYS A 146 9.99 -0.77 18.15
CA LYS A 146 10.01 -2.22 18.24
C LYS A 146 8.69 -2.78 18.76
N THR A 147 8.05 -2.07 19.67
CA THR A 147 6.73 -2.45 20.19
C THR A 147 5.68 -2.39 19.10
N THR A 148 5.64 -1.30 18.30
CA THR A 148 4.69 -1.18 17.18
C THR A 148 4.98 -2.20 16.07
N GLU A 149 6.24 -2.51 15.80
CA GLU A 149 6.62 -3.56 14.84
C GLU A 149 6.07 -4.93 15.26
N TRP A 150 6.20 -5.29 16.53
CA TRP A 150 5.66 -6.55 17.07
C TRP A 150 4.14 -6.57 17.04
N ALA A 151 3.48 -5.51 17.47
CA ALA A 151 2.03 -5.35 17.41
C ALA A 151 1.51 -5.48 15.97
N SER A 152 2.19 -4.84 15.03
CA SER A 152 1.84 -4.93 13.61
C SER A 152 2.02 -6.34 13.03
N MET A 153 3.08 -7.05 13.47
CA MET A 153 3.29 -8.44 13.05
C MET A 153 2.21 -9.38 13.60
N GLU A 154 1.83 -9.20 14.86
CA GLU A 154 0.77 -9.98 15.49
C GLU A 154 -0.59 -9.71 14.83
N ALA A 155 -0.94 -8.43 14.63
CA ALA A 155 -2.14 -8.03 13.93
C ALA A 155 -2.19 -8.59 12.50
N LEU A 156 -1.07 -8.55 11.76
CA LEU A 156 -0.96 -9.10 10.41
C LEU A 156 -1.21 -10.61 10.41
N LYS A 157 -0.57 -11.37 11.30
CA LYS A 157 -0.78 -12.81 11.43
C LYS A 157 -2.21 -13.17 11.82
N SER A 158 -2.79 -12.45 12.77
CA SER A 158 -4.19 -12.62 13.19
C SER A 158 -5.16 -12.35 12.05
N THR A 159 -4.92 -11.28 11.29
CA THR A 159 -5.74 -10.91 10.13
C THR A 159 -5.65 -11.96 9.02
N ILE A 160 -4.46 -12.49 8.74
CA ILE A 160 -4.27 -13.57 7.77
C ILE A 160 -5.00 -14.83 8.23
N GLY A 161 -4.84 -15.25 9.48
CA GLY A 161 -5.49 -16.46 10.04
C GLY A 161 -7.01 -16.36 10.11
N GLY A 162 -7.55 -15.14 10.17
CA GLY A 162 -9.00 -14.89 10.20
C GLY A 162 -9.67 -14.79 8.82
N ASN A 163 -8.90 -14.66 7.74
CA ASN A 163 -9.42 -14.49 6.38
C ASN A 163 -9.00 -15.64 5.46
N ASP A 164 -9.86 -15.92 4.47
CA ASP A 164 -9.55 -16.85 3.39
C ASP A 164 -8.57 -16.19 2.39
N LEU A 165 -7.86 -16.98 1.59
CA LEU A 165 -6.88 -16.47 0.63
C LEU A 165 -7.51 -15.56 -0.43
N ARG A 166 -8.69 -15.89 -0.91
CA ARG A 166 -9.37 -15.14 -1.98
C ARG A 166 -9.65 -13.67 -1.60
N PRO A 167 -10.24 -13.35 -0.43
CA PRO A 167 -10.37 -11.96 0.06
C PRO A 167 -9.04 -11.25 0.23
N LEU A 168 -7.99 -11.95 0.71
CA LEU A 168 -6.66 -11.38 0.88
C LEU A 168 -6.04 -10.89 -0.43
N LEU A 169 -6.38 -11.54 -1.57
CA LEU A 169 -5.91 -11.16 -2.90
C LEU A 169 -6.82 -10.15 -3.62
N SER A 170 -8.14 -10.20 -3.37
CA SER A 170 -9.12 -9.39 -4.10
C SER A 170 -9.58 -8.14 -3.37
N GLU A 171 -9.55 -8.13 -2.03
CA GLU A 171 -10.06 -7.07 -1.17
C GLU A 171 -8.96 -6.49 -0.27
N THR A 172 -7.76 -6.33 -0.83
CA THR A 172 -6.56 -5.87 -0.11
C THR A 172 -6.78 -4.56 0.63
N ASP A 173 -7.51 -3.61 0.05
CA ASP A 173 -7.77 -2.30 0.65
C ASP A 173 -8.67 -2.38 1.90
N ARG A 174 -9.67 -3.26 1.89
CA ARG A 174 -10.53 -3.50 3.04
C ARG A 174 -9.72 -4.09 4.18
N ILE A 175 -8.94 -5.13 3.89
CA ILE A 175 -8.10 -5.81 4.87
C ILE A 175 -7.03 -4.88 5.43
N ALA A 176 -6.41 -4.06 4.58
CA ALA A 176 -5.44 -3.04 5.01
C ALA A 176 -6.09 -2.01 5.96
N THR A 177 -7.35 -1.63 5.70
CA THR A 177 -8.11 -0.72 6.56
C THR A 177 -8.43 -1.34 7.92
N ASP A 178 -8.84 -2.61 7.95
CA ASP A 178 -9.13 -3.32 9.18
C ASP A 178 -7.84 -3.59 9.98
N LEU A 179 -6.76 -3.95 9.31
CA LEU A 179 -5.44 -4.10 9.91
C LEU A 179 -4.94 -2.77 10.53
N LYS A 180 -5.13 -1.65 9.81
CA LYS A 180 -4.82 -0.32 10.33
C LYS A 180 -5.55 -0.06 11.65
N LYS A 181 -6.85 -0.34 11.73
CA LYS A 181 -7.66 -0.10 12.95
C LYS A 181 -7.13 -0.90 14.15
N ILE A 182 -6.73 -2.16 13.92
CA ILE A 182 -6.21 -3.03 14.98
C ILE A 182 -4.89 -2.49 15.50
N ILE A 183 -3.96 -2.17 14.59
CA ILE A 183 -2.62 -1.66 14.97
C ILE A 183 -2.74 -0.28 15.63
N ASP A 184 -3.60 0.59 15.10
CA ASP A 184 -3.79 1.95 15.61
C ASP A 184 -4.37 1.94 17.02
N ALA A 185 -5.34 1.06 17.30
CA ALA A 185 -5.91 0.90 18.64
C ALA A 185 -4.85 0.53 19.68
N GLU A 186 -3.92 -0.35 19.33
CA GLU A 186 -2.83 -0.76 20.22
C GLU A 186 -1.72 0.30 20.33
N ALA A 187 -1.37 0.94 19.19
CA ALA A 187 -0.34 1.97 19.15
C ALA A 187 -0.74 3.28 19.83
N ALA A 188 -2.04 3.60 19.86
CA ALA A 188 -2.58 4.78 20.51
C ALA A 188 -2.30 4.79 22.03
N ASP A 189 -2.19 3.64 22.66
CA ASP A 189 -1.90 3.52 24.10
C ASP A 189 -0.59 4.19 24.47
N TYR A 190 0.41 4.14 23.60
CA TYR A 190 1.70 4.79 23.82
C TYR A 190 1.97 5.99 22.91
N GLY A 191 0.91 6.59 22.36
CA GLY A 191 0.98 7.88 21.66
C GLY A 191 1.57 7.83 20.27
N VAL A 192 1.49 6.68 19.60
CA VAL A 192 1.84 6.49 18.19
C VAL A 192 0.55 6.34 17.37
N ASN A 193 0.47 7.04 16.25
CA ASN A 193 -0.65 7.01 15.32
C ASN A 193 -0.23 6.28 14.04
N VAL A 194 -1.03 5.31 13.61
CA VAL A 194 -0.83 4.59 12.35
C VAL A 194 -1.56 5.31 11.23
N ARG A 195 -0.80 5.95 10.34
CA ARG A 195 -1.35 6.75 9.26
C ARG A 195 -1.95 5.91 8.14
N ALA A 196 -1.21 4.92 7.71
CA ALA A 196 -1.64 3.99 6.68
C ALA A 196 -0.98 2.62 6.84
N VAL A 197 -1.70 1.59 6.43
CA VAL A 197 -1.17 0.24 6.24
C VAL A 197 -1.44 -0.17 4.81
N ARG A 198 -0.45 -0.75 4.13
CA ARG A 198 -0.57 -1.23 2.77
C ARG A 198 0.02 -2.63 2.66
N ILE A 199 -0.74 -3.55 2.12
CA ILE A 199 -0.24 -4.89 1.77
C ILE A 199 0.57 -4.72 0.48
N THR A 200 1.86 -5.07 0.54
CA THR A 200 2.80 -4.84 -0.58
C THR A 200 2.95 -6.09 -1.42
N ASP A 201 3.02 -7.25 -0.77
CA ASP A 201 3.23 -8.53 -1.46
C ASP A 201 2.52 -9.66 -0.71
N VAL A 202 1.97 -10.60 -1.51
CA VAL A 202 1.35 -11.83 -1.01
C VAL A 202 1.93 -13.00 -1.77
N GLY A 203 2.96 -13.62 -1.19
CA GLY A 203 3.61 -14.80 -1.74
C GLY A 203 2.81 -16.06 -1.45
N THR A 204 2.46 -16.79 -2.51
CA THR A 204 1.80 -18.10 -2.42
C THR A 204 2.72 -19.20 -2.93
N PRO A 205 2.61 -20.45 -2.41
CA PRO A 205 3.37 -21.58 -2.94
C PRO A 205 3.12 -21.80 -4.44
N PRO A 206 4.14 -22.15 -5.25
CA PRO A 206 3.99 -22.33 -6.70
C PRO A 206 2.96 -23.38 -7.08
N SER A 207 2.83 -24.47 -6.32
CA SER A 207 1.82 -25.51 -6.53
C SER A 207 0.39 -24.98 -6.46
N LEU A 208 0.13 -24.08 -5.54
CA LEU A 208 -1.18 -23.45 -5.39
C LEU A 208 -1.51 -22.50 -6.53
N ILE A 209 -0.51 -21.81 -7.09
CA ILE A 209 -0.71 -20.90 -8.23
C ILE A 209 -1.25 -21.68 -9.42
N GLU A 210 -0.74 -22.89 -9.68
CA GLU A 210 -1.23 -23.75 -10.76
C GLU A 210 -2.67 -24.21 -10.52
N GLU A 211 -2.99 -24.65 -9.30
CA GLU A 211 -4.36 -25.06 -8.92
C GLU A 211 -5.36 -23.91 -9.05
N LEU A 212 -5.02 -22.73 -8.54
CA LEU A 212 -5.85 -21.52 -8.68
C LEU A 212 -6.03 -21.10 -10.14
N ALA A 213 -5.00 -21.26 -10.96
CA ALA A 213 -5.08 -20.98 -12.40
C ALA A 213 -6.04 -21.95 -13.12
N VAL A 214 -6.07 -23.22 -12.74
CA VAL A 214 -7.01 -24.22 -13.28
C VAL A 214 -8.45 -23.87 -12.88
N ILE A 215 -8.68 -23.58 -11.59
CA ILE A 215 -10.00 -23.16 -11.09
C ILE A 215 -10.48 -21.89 -11.78
N ALA A 216 -9.62 -20.87 -11.90
CA ALA A 216 -9.97 -19.62 -12.56
C ALA A 216 -10.29 -19.80 -14.04
N ARG A 217 -9.59 -20.71 -14.73
CA ARG A 217 -9.92 -21.07 -16.14
C ARG A 217 -11.27 -21.76 -16.24
N ALA A 218 -11.56 -22.69 -15.32
CA ALA A 218 -12.85 -23.38 -15.29
C ALA A 218 -14.02 -22.44 -15.00
N GLU A 219 -13.86 -21.54 -14.04
CA GLU A 219 -14.87 -20.52 -13.71
C GLU A 219 -15.12 -19.57 -14.91
N ARG A 220 -14.04 -19.10 -15.57
CA ARG A 220 -14.18 -18.25 -16.77
C ARG A 220 -14.87 -18.98 -17.92
N ALA A 221 -14.52 -20.25 -18.13
CA ALA A 221 -15.16 -21.08 -19.14
C ALA A 221 -16.65 -21.33 -18.86
N ALA A 222 -17.00 -21.59 -17.60
CA ALA A 222 -18.39 -21.74 -17.17
C ALA A 222 -19.18 -20.43 -17.37
N LYS A 223 -18.59 -19.31 -16.97
CA LYS A 223 -19.22 -17.99 -17.14
C LYS A 223 -19.38 -17.62 -18.62
N ALA A 224 -18.39 -17.92 -19.46
CA ALA A 224 -18.49 -17.72 -20.89
C ALA A 224 -19.63 -18.54 -21.53
N LYS A 225 -19.76 -19.82 -21.11
CA LYS A 225 -20.90 -20.67 -21.58
C LYS A 225 -22.25 -20.14 -21.11
N MET A 226 -22.36 -19.62 -19.93
CA MET A 226 -23.60 -19.01 -19.44
C MET A 226 -23.98 -17.76 -20.24
N ILE A 227 -23.00 -16.88 -20.51
CA ILE A 227 -23.20 -15.68 -21.32
C ILE A 227 -23.57 -16.06 -22.75
N GLN A 228 -22.94 -17.09 -23.34
CA GLN A 228 -23.27 -17.60 -24.66
C GLN A 228 -24.69 -18.15 -24.72
N ALA A 229 -25.09 -18.98 -23.76
CA ALA A 229 -26.43 -19.52 -23.69
C ALA A 229 -27.50 -18.43 -23.50
N GLU A 230 -27.21 -17.40 -22.74
CA GLU A 230 -28.10 -16.24 -22.59
C GLU A 230 -28.23 -15.43 -23.87
N ALA A 231 -27.09 -15.22 -24.57
CA ALA A 231 -27.08 -14.59 -25.90
C ALA A 231 -27.88 -15.41 -26.92
N GLU A 232 -27.70 -16.74 -26.98
CA GLU A 232 -28.47 -17.62 -27.85
C GLU A 232 -29.97 -17.57 -27.54
N LYS A 233 -30.37 -17.50 -26.26
CA LYS A 233 -31.76 -17.34 -25.87
C LYS A 233 -32.34 -16.00 -26.34
N ILE A 234 -31.59 -14.92 -26.24
CA ILE A 234 -32.00 -13.60 -26.71
C ILE A 234 -32.14 -13.62 -28.22
N VAL A 235 -31.19 -14.20 -28.96
CA VAL A 235 -31.26 -14.37 -30.41
C VAL A 235 -32.45 -15.20 -30.81
N ALA A 236 -32.68 -16.34 -30.13
CA ALA A 236 -33.84 -17.19 -30.42
C ALA A 236 -35.17 -16.48 -30.19
N SER A 237 -35.28 -15.69 -29.10
CA SER A 237 -36.47 -14.89 -28.82
C SER A 237 -36.69 -13.81 -29.89
N SER A 238 -35.64 -13.12 -30.30
CA SER A 238 -35.72 -12.09 -31.36
C SER A 238 -36.06 -12.68 -32.71
N LEU A 239 -35.52 -13.88 -33.05
CA LEU A 239 -35.89 -14.61 -34.29
C LEU A 239 -37.34 -15.05 -34.28
N LYS A 240 -37.86 -15.51 -33.11
CA LYS A 240 -39.28 -15.86 -32.98
C LYS A 240 -40.17 -14.63 -33.21
N GLU A 241 -39.85 -13.52 -32.55
CA GLU A 241 -40.59 -12.27 -32.71
C GLU A 241 -40.54 -11.75 -34.16
N ALA A 242 -39.40 -11.80 -34.81
CA ALA A 242 -39.24 -11.48 -36.21
C ALA A 242 -40.04 -12.43 -37.12
N SER A 243 -40.07 -13.73 -36.82
CA SER A 243 -40.88 -14.72 -37.55
C SER A 243 -42.37 -14.47 -37.40
N ASP A 244 -42.83 -14.13 -36.17
CA ASP A 244 -44.26 -13.84 -35.93
C ASP A 244 -44.69 -12.55 -36.65
N LEU A 245 -43.85 -11.55 -36.76
CA LEU A 245 -44.09 -10.34 -37.55
C LEU A 245 -44.14 -10.61 -39.05
N LEU A 246 -43.24 -11.46 -39.56
CA LEU A 246 -43.21 -11.84 -40.98
C LEU A 246 -44.38 -12.74 -41.39
N ALA A 247 -44.89 -13.56 -40.46
CA ALA A 247 -46.08 -14.42 -40.71
C ALA A 247 -47.35 -13.60 -40.88
N GLN A 248 -47.43 -12.37 -40.38
CA GLN A 248 -48.55 -11.46 -40.57
C GLN A 248 -48.57 -10.80 -41.97
N GLN A 249 -47.45 -10.84 -42.72
CA GLN A 249 -47.32 -10.24 -44.05
C GLN A 249 -46.62 -11.22 -45.01
N PRO A 250 -47.35 -12.03 -45.78
CA PRO A 250 -46.79 -13.05 -46.65
C PRO A 250 -45.83 -12.51 -47.74
N ASP A 251 -46.05 -11.26 -48.21
CA ASP A 251 -45.17 -10.61 -49.19
C ASP A 251 -43.79 -10.24 -48.62
N ALA A 252 -43.69 -9.97 -47.31
CA ALA A 252 -42.44 -9.65 -46.62
C ALA A 252 -41.54 -10.89 -46.51
N MET A 253 -42.09 -12.09 -46.43
CA MET A 253 -41.34 -13.33 -46.39
C MET A 253 -40.60 -13.60 -47.70
N GLN A 254 -41.25 -13.31 -48.85
CA GLN A 254 -40.61 -13.44 -50.18
C GLN A 254 -39.48 -12.45 -50.35
N LEU A 255 -39.66 -11.19 -49.94
CA LEU A 255 -38.61 -10.18 -49.97
C LEU A 255 -37.39 -10.58 -49.12
N ARG A 256 -37.63 -11.16 -47.93
CA ARG A 256 -36.56 -11.64 -47.04
C ARG A 256 -35.78 -12.81 -47.63
N GLN A 257 -36.45 -13.72 -48.35
CA GLN A 257 -35.80 -14.81 -49.06
C GLN A 257 -34.90 -14.29 -50.18
N ILE A 258 -35.37 -13.30 -50.95
CA ILE A 258 -34.59 -12.65 -52.01
C ILE A 258 -33.38 -11.91 -51.42
N GLN A 259 -33.54 -11.21 -50.30
CA GLN A 259 -32.39 -10.55 -49.61
C GLN A 259 -31.37 -11.57 -49.13
N ALA A 260 -31.79 -12.66 -48.49
CA ALA A 260 -30.88 -13.71 -48.03
C ALA A 260 -30.10 -14.35 -49.21
N LEU A 261 -30.76 -14.53 -50.36
CA LEU A 261 -30.12 -14.99 -51.59
C LEU A 261 -29.08 -14.01 -52.12
N LEU A 262 -29.37 -12.71 -52.07
CA LEU A 262 -28.44 -11.65 -52.49
C LEU A 262 -27.23 -11.56 -51.55
N ASP A 263 -27.43 -11.74 -50.25
CA ASP A 263 -26.32 -11.71 -49.27
C ASP A 263 -25.40 -12.92 -49.43
N ILE A 264 -25.96 -14.11 -49.70
CA ILE A 264 -25.18 -15.32 -49.97
C ILE A 264 -24.43 -15.18 -51.31
N SER A 265 -25.03 -14.54 -52.35
CA SER A 265 -24.37 -14.34 -53.64
C SER A 265 -23.18 -13.37 -53.59
N LYS A 266 -23.03 -12.59 -52.52
CA LYS A 266 -21.88 -11.70 -52.30
C LYS A 266 -20.66 -12.39 -51.70
N GLU A 267 -20.82 -13.56 -51.10
CA GLU A 267 -19.69 -14.36 -50.62
C GLU A 267 -19.06 -15.15 -51.79
N GLU A 268 -17.82 -14.81 -52.13
CA GLU A 268 -17.10 -15.29 -53.33
C GLU A 268 -16.81 -16.81 -53.36
N SER A 269 -17.28 -17.63 -52.41
CA SER A 269 -16.80 -19.01 -52.23
C SER A 269 -17.86 -20.06 -51.89
N SER A 270 -19.17 -19.80 -51.97
CA SER A 270 -20.16 -20.76 -51.49
C SER A 270 -21.05 -21.30 -52.60
N MET A 271 -21.06 -22.62 -52.78
CA MET A 271 -22.11 -23.30 -53.60
C MET A 271 -23.36 -23.43 -52.72
N VAL A 272 -24.40 -22.65 -52.99
CA VAL A 272 -25.68 -22.71 -52.27
C VAL A 272 -26.66 -23.56 -53.02
N ILE A 273 -27.06 -24.67 -52.44
CA ILE A 273 -28.15 -25.53 -52.95
C ILE A 273 -29.43 -25.14 -52.22
N ILE A 274 -30.36 -24.46 -52.90
CA ILE A 274 -31.63 -24.06 -52.32
C ILE A 274 -32.65 -25.17 -52.65
N TYR A 275 -33.16 -25.80 -51.57
CA TYR A 275 -34.29 -26.70 -51.65
C TYR A 275 -35.59 -25.92 -51.37
N PRO A 276 -36.49 -25.81 -52.36
CA PRO A 276 -37.82 -25.28 -52.07
C PRO A 276 -38.60 -26.29 -51.21
N MET A 277 -39.04 -25.83 -50.07
CA MET A 277 -39.77 -26.63 -49.08
C MET A 277 -41.24 -26.86 -49.39
N ASP A 278 -41.69 -26.56 -50.57
CA ASP A 278 -43.04 -26.89 -51.03
C ASP A 278 -43.13 -28.35 -51.52
N SER A 279 -43.92 -29.12 -50.80
CA SER A 279 -44.01 -30.59 -50.94
C SER A 279 -44.45 -31.14 -52.35
N LEU A 280 -44.84 -30.27 -53.23
CA LEU A 280 -45.24 -30.65 -54.63
C LEU A 280 -44.15 -30.35 -55.64
N THR A 281 -43.32 -29.32 -55.44
CA THR A 281 -42.29 -28.92 -56.40
C THR A 281 -40.94 -29.66 -56.16
N GLY A 282 -40.66 -30.07 -54.91
CA GLY A 282 -39.44 -30.78 -54.51
C GLY A 282 -39.27 -32.16 -55.23
N ARG A 283 -40.36 -32.81 -55.53
CA ARG A 283 -40.34 -34.11 -56.24
C ARG A 283 -39.95 -34.01 -57.73
N GLN A 284 -40.27 -32.90 -58.37
CA GLN A 284 -39.92 -32.67 -59.76
C GLN A 284 -38.47 -32.26 -59.95
N ILE A 285 -37.91 -31.49 -59.00
CA ILE A 285 -36.50 -31.07 -59.06
C ILE A 285 -35.57 -32.23 -58.71
N ALA A 286 -35.92 -33.06 -57.74
CA ALA A 286 -35.16 -34.25 -57.41
C ALA A 286 -35.08 -35.26 -58.56
N SER A 287 -36.13 -35.37 -59.37
CA SER A 287 -36.11 -36.22 -60.54
C SER A 287 -35.28 -35.63 -61.70
N ALA A 288 -35.20 -34.30 -61.85
CA ALA A 288 -34.39 -33.61 -62.82
C ALA A 288 -32.87 -33.66 -62.51
N THR A 289 -32.51 -33.57 -61.28
CA THR A 289 -31.08 -33.71 -60.85
C THR A 289 -30.60 -35.15 -60.90
N ALA A 290 -31.44 -36.12 -60.57
CA ALA A 290 -31.08 -37.55 -60.72
C ALA A 290 -30.90 -37.95 -62.21
N GLY A 291 -31.65 -37.35 -63.11
CA GLY A 291 -31.51 -37.60 -64.57
C GLY A 291 -30.20 -37.07 -65.17
N ASN A 292 -29.65 -36.02 -64.62
CA ASN A 292 -28.43 -35.42 -65.15
C ASN A 292 -27.14 -36.08 -64.59
N MET A 293 -27.21 -36.79 -63.47
CA MET A 293 -26.07 -37.53 -62.91
C MET A 293 -25.82 -38.89 -63.60
N THR A 294 -26.78 -39.42 -64.31
CA THR A 294 -26.63 -40.67 -65.07
C THR A 294 -26.03 -40.49 -66.44
N GLY A 295 -25.85 -39.25 -66.93
CA GLY A 295 -25.35 -38.94 -68.32
C GLY A 295 -23.85 -38.64 -68.43
N SER A 296 -23.12 -38.49 -67.33
CA SER A 296 -21.67 -38.21 -67.35
C SER A 296 -20.89 -39.36 -66.77
N GLY A 297 -20.94 -40.49 -67.43
CA GLY A 297 -20.08 -41.61 -67.15
C GLY A 297 -18.76 -41.52 -67.89
N LYS A 298 -17.69 -41.83 -67.23
CA LYS A 298 -16.35 -42.17 -67.71
C LYS A 298 -15.49 -41.02 -68.24
N GLN A 299 -14.68 -40.47 -67.36
CA GLN A 299 -13.26 -40.28 -67.74
C GLN A 299 -12.38 -40.84 -66.62
N THR A 300 -11.81 -41.96 -66.92
CA THR A 300 -10.65 -42.60 -66.32
C THR A 300 -9.47 -41.67 -66.47
N VAL A 301 -8.81 -41.27 -65.36
CA VAL A 301 -7.43 -40.84 -65.40
C VAL A 301 -6.65 -41.70 -64.43
N GLN A 302 -5.79 -42.54 -64.97
CA GLN A 302 -4.63 -43.14 -64.38
C GLN A 302 -3.56 -42.02 -64.07
N PHE A 303 -2.99 -42.05 -63.01
CA PHE A 303 -1.63 -42.07 -62.45
C PHE A 303 -1.61 -41.57 -61.05
#